data_0a292459b2e8399ad6dc526fd41a68f5
#
_entry.id   0a292459b2e8399ad6dc526fd41a68f5
#
_cell.length_a   1.000
_cell.length_b   1.000
_cell.length_c   1.000
_cell.angle_alpha   90.00
_cell.angle_beta   90.00
_cell.angle_gamma   90.00
#
_symmetry.space_group_name_H-M   'P 1'
#
loop_
_entity.id
_entity.type
_entity.pdbx_description
1 polymer ?
#
loop_
_entity_poly.entity_id
_entity_poly.type
_entity_poly.pdbx_seq_one_letter_code
_entity_poly.pdbx_strand_id
1 'polypeptide(L)'
;MMSYYVSGTVFGGFLGRFILGHLEELIGWEKGFLFMGVLTVLGAALVVWLLPRSRHFHANPNFSSALHMLSKHLRNRYVVTAGLLGACVLFSLVGCFTYVNLHLADAPYNLSSAGLANIFAVYLIGVVVTPIASSLIAKYGAARMVRVAVLISMMGVLMTLAAPISLVIVALAVMSTGVFITQSATITYIAVNVKEGRSLASGLYYMAYYIGGSIGAWACGLAYAQGKWLYTVYTLLAVQVIALLIAFFGLIKIPVKR
;
A
#
# COMPACT_ATOMS: atom_id res chain seq x y z
N MET A 1 -8.54 -16.47 -2.27
CA MET A 1 -9.31 -15.53 -1.43
C MET A 1 -8.53 -14.25 -1.06
N MET A 2 -7.29 -14.30 -0.61
CA MET A 2 -6.50 -13.09 -0.28
C MET A 2 -6.37 -12.09 -1.45
N SER A 3 -6.22 -12.57 -2.69
CA SER A 3 -6.10 -11.71 -3.87
C SER A 3 -7.36 -10.86 -4.11
N TYR A 4 -8.54 -11.44 -3.91
CA TYR A 4 -9.81 -10.69 -4.05
C TYR A 4 -9.97 -9.61 -2.99
N TYR A 5 -9.51 -9.88 -1.76
CA TYR A 5 -9.49 -8.88 -0.68
C TYR A 5 -8.60 -7.69 -1.06
N VAL A 6 -7.37 -7.96 -1.50
CA VAL A 6 -6.43 -6.90 -1.92
C VAL A 6 -6.97 -6.14 -3.13
N SER A 7 -7.53 -6.84 -4.13
CA SER A 7 -8.15 -6.17 -5.27
C SER A 7 -9.33 -5.28 -4.85
N GLY A 8 -10.16 -5.74 -3.91
CA GLY A 8 -11.27 -4.95 -3.36
C GLY A 8 -10.79 -3.69 -2.64
N THR A 9 -9.73 -3.78 -1.82
CA THR A 9 -9.16 -2.60 -1.13
C THR A 9 -8.55 -1.59 -2.09
N VAL A 10 -7.87 -2.06 -3.14
CA VAL A 10 -7.31 -1.20 -4.19
C VAL A 10 -8.41 -0.50 -4.98
N PHE A 11 -9.44 -1.25 -5.38
CA PHE A 11 -10.59 -0.70 -6.12
C PHE A 11 -11.38 0.31 -5.28
N GLY A 12 -11.65 0.00 -4.01
CA GLY A 12 -12.30 0.93 -3.08
C GLY A 12 -11.47 2.20 -2.84
N GLY A 13 -10.14 2.05 -2.71
CA GLY A 13 -9.21 3.17 -2.58
C GLY A 13 -9.21 4.09 -3.81
N PHE A 14 -9.32 3.54 -5.01
CA PHE A 14 -9.51 4.29 -6.25
C PHE A 14 -10.87 4.99 -6.27
N LEU A 15 -11.97 4.22 -6.10
CA LEU A 15 -13.32 4.76 -6.17
C LEU A 15 -13.57 5.92 -5.21
N GLY A 16 -13.08 5.81 -3.97
CA GLY A 16 -13.24 6.87 -2.98
C GLY A 16 -12.63 8.20 -3.44
N ARG A 17 -11.42 8.18 -3.99
CA ARG A 17 -10.73 9.37 -4.49
C ARG A 17 -11.35 9.89 -5.80
N PHE A 18 -11.68 8.97 -6.70
CA PHE A 18 -12.28 9.30 -7.99
C PHE A 18 -13.64 9.97 -7.81
N ILE A 19 -14.52 9.40 -7.01
CA ILE A 19 -15.86 9.95 -6.74
C ILE A 19 -15.74 11.30 -6.04
N LEU A 20 -14.91 11.38 -4.98
CA LEU A 20 -14.79 12.61 -4.20
C LEU A 20 -14.22 13.77 -5.03
N GLY A 21 -13.21 13.51 -5.87
CA GLY A 21 -12.61 14.55 -6.70
C GLY A 21 -13.55 15.11 -7.77
N HIS A 22 -14.42 14.26 -8.34
CA HIS A 22 -15.46 14.72 -9.28
C HIS A 22 -16.61 15.42 -8.55
N LEU A 23 -17.01 14.95 -7.37
CA LEU A 23 -18.02 15.62 -6.56
C LEU A 23 -17.57 16.99 -6.06
N GLU A 24 -16.28 17.15 -5.76
CA GLU A 24 -15.73 18.43 -5.34
C GLU A 24 -15.98 19.51 -6.40
N GLU A 25 -15.74 19.23 -7.68
CA GLU A 25 -15.99 20.19 -8.76
C GLU A 25 -17.48 20.49 -8.97
N LEU A 26 -18.37 19.51 -8.72
CA LEU A 26 -19.80 19.64 -8.97
C LEU A 26 -20.58 20.30 -7.83
N ILE A 27 -20.28 19.92 -6.59
CA ILE A 27 -21.09 20.30 -5.41
C ILE A 27 -20.26 20.85 -4.24
N GLY A 28 -18.95 20.97 -4.40
CA GLY A 28 -18.00 21.38 -3.39
C GLY A 28 -17.60 20.27 -2.43
N TRP A 29 -16.47 20.48 -1.75
CA TRP A 29 -15.84 19.47 -0.90
C TRP A 29 -16.69 19.06 0.31
N GLU A 30 -17.43 20.01 0.94
CA GLU A 30 -18.26 19.74 2.11
C GLU A 30 -19.38 18.73 1.81
N LYS A 31 -20.12 18.97 0.71
CA LYS A 31 -21.19 18.07 0.26
C LYS A 31 -20.63 16.74 -0.27
N GLY A 32 -19.45 16.78 -0.87
CA GLY A 32 -18.71 15.58 -1.30
C GLY A 32 -18.39 14.68 -0.12
N PHE A 33 -17.87 15.22 0.98
CA PHE A 33 -17.61 14.46 2.21
C PHE A 33 -18.89 13.93 2.87
N LEU A 34 -19.98 14.73 2.89
CA LEU A 34 -21.27 14.27 3.40
C LEU A 34 -21.79 13.07 2.59
N PHE A 35 -21.70 13.13 1.26
CA PHE A 35 -22.06 12.01 0.39
C PHE A 35 -21.25 10.75 0.68
N MET A 36 -19.93 10.88 0.83
CA MET A 36 -19.06 9.75 1.20
C MET A 36 -19.38 9.20 2.60
N GLY A 37 -19.78 10.07 3.54
CA GLY A 37 -20.25 9.68 4.86
C GLY A 37 -21.51 8.81 4.77
N VAL A 38 -22.49 9.21 3.98
CA VAL A 38 -23.72 8.42 3.73
C VAL A 38 -23.39 7.07 3.10
N LEU A 39 -22.53 7.04 2.07
CA LEU A 39 -22.09 5.78 1.46
C LEU A 39 -21.40 4.85 2.46
N THR A 40 -20.60 5.41 3.38
CA THR A 40 -19.92 4.63 4.42
C THR A 40 -20.92 4.00 5.39
N VAL A 41 -21.95 4.75 5.80
CA VAL A 41 -23.03 4.23 6.68
C VAL A 41 -23.83 3.13 5.97
N LEU A 42 -24.18 3.35 4.71
CA LEU A 42 -24.87 2.33 3.89
C LEU A 42 -24.00 1.07 3.71
N GLY A 43 -22.71 1.24 3.47
CA GLY A 43 -21.75 0.13 3.38
C GLY A 43 -21.64 -0.64 4.69
N ALA A 44 -21.60 0.05 5.82
CA ALA A 44 -21.58 -0.57 7.15
C ALA A 44 -22.87 -1.36 7.41
N ALA A 45 -24.04 -0.79 7.08
CA ALA A 45 -25.33 -1.48 7.20
C ALA A 45 -25.37 -2.74 6.34
N LEU A 46 -24.88 -2.65 5.10
CA LEU A 46 -24.81 -3.78 4.18
C LEU A 46 -23.90 -4.90 4.71
N VAL A 47 -22.74 -4.54 5.28
CA VAL A 47 -21.83 -5.51 5.90
C VAL A 47 -22.50 -6.22 7.09
N VAL A 48 -23.18 -5.49 7.98
CA VAL A 48 -23.90 -6.07 9.11
C VAL A 48 -24.99 -7.03 8.64
N TRP A 49 -25.68 -6.70 7.53
CA TRP A 49 -26.75 -7.52 6.99
C TRP A 49 -26.25 -8.77 6.25
N LEU A 50 -25.16 -8.65 5.48
CA LEU A 50 -24.65 -9.74 4.63
C LEU A 50 -23.65 -10.65 5.35
N LEU A 51 -22.96 -10.15 6.41
CA LEU A 51 -21.89 -10.92 7.04
C LEU A 51 -22.49 -12.05 7.91
N PRO A 52 -22.25 -13.34 7.58
CA PRO A 52 -22.76 -14.43 8.39
C PRO A 52 -22.05 -14.45 9.75
N ARG A 53 -22.77 -14.85 10.79
CA ARG A 53 -22.18 -15.03 12.13
C ARG A 53 -21.08 -16.07 12.09
N SER A 54 -19.93 -15.75 12.73
CA SER A 54 -18.80 -16.69 12.84
C SER A 54 -19.23 -17.94 13.62
N ARG A 55 -19.20 -19.10 12.95
CA ARG A 55 -19.57 -20.40 13.56
C ARG A 55 -18.42 -21.10 14.30
N HIS A 56 -17.19 -20.67 14.05
CA HIS A 56 -15.96 -21.28 14.58
C HIS A 56 -15.12 -20.30 15.40
N PHE A 57 -15.76 -19.31 16.01
CA PHE A 57 -15.08 -18.36 16.88
C PHE A 57 -14.92 -18.98 18.27
N HIS A 58 -13.69 -19.31 18.63
CA HIS A 58 -13.30 -19.66 20.00
C HIS A 58 -12.68 -18.43 20.65
N ALA A 59 -13.42 -17.82 21.57
CA ALA A 59 -12.88 -16.74 22.37
C ALA A 59 -11.77 -17.30 23.26
N ASN A 60 -10.57 -16.75 23.15
CA ASN A 60 -9.51 -17.01 24.13
C ASN A 60 -9.49 -15.84 25.12
N PRO A 61 -10.12 -15.95 26.30
CA PRO A 61 -10.26 -14.83 27.23
C PRO A 61 -8.95 -14.49 27.97
N ASN A 62 -7.88 -15.22 27.73
CA ASN A 62 -6.64 -15.10 28.50
C ASN A 62 -5.76 -13.98 27.92
N PHE A 63 -5.91 -12.76 28.49
CA PHE A 63 -5.13 -11.58 28.11
C PHE A 63 -3.61 -11.81 28.22
N SER A 64 -3.16 -12.57 29.21
CA SER A 64 -1.75 -12.95 29.37
C SER A 64 -1.23 -13.77 28.19
N SER A 65 -2.04 -14.70 27.67
CA SER A 65 -1.71 -15.47 26.47
C SER A 65 -1.57 -14.58 25.22
N ALA A 66 -2.44 -13.58 25.08
CA ALA A 66 -2.38 -12.63 23.98
C ALA A 66 -1.11 -11.76 24.04
N LEU A 67 -0.74 -11.27 25.22
CA LEU A 67 0.50 -10.51 25.47
C LEU A 67 1.74 -11.37 25.19
N HIS A 68 1.75 -12.63 25.62
CA HIS A 68 2.84 -13.55 25.34
C HIS A 68 3.00 -13.77 23.83
N MET A 69 1.91 -13.99 23.11
CA MET A 69 1.92 -14.16 21.67
C MET A 69 2.38 -12.88 20.94
N LEU A 70 1.98 -11.69 21.41
CA LEU A 70 2.43 -10.41 20.91
C LEU A 70 3.97 -10.27 21.06
N SER A 71 4.51 -10.53 22.25
CA SER A 71 5.95 -10.50 22.49
C SER A 71 6.70 -11.50 21.61
N LYS A 72 6.16 -12.71 21.42
CA LYS A 72 6.70 -13.72 20.52
C LYS A 72 6.77 -13.22 19.08
N HIS A 73 5.72 -12.55 18.59
CA HIS A 73 5.70 -12.03 17.22
C HIS A 73 6.58 -10.78 17.03
N LEU A 74 6.68 -9.90 18.02
CA LEU A 74 7.58 -8.75 17.97
C LEU A 74 9.07 -9.15 17.93
N ARG A 75 9.40 -10.36 18.39
CA ARG A 75 10.75 -10.94 18.28
C ARG A 75 10.91 -11.87 17.08
N ASN A 76 9.82 -12.15 16.36
CA ASN A 76 9.84 -13.03 15.22
C ASN A 76 10.37 -12.28 13.99
N ARG A 77 11.55 -12.66 13.53
CA ARG A 77 12.21 -12.05 12.36
C ARG A 77 11.34 -12.01 11.10
N TYR A 78 10.48 -13.00 10.89
CA TYR A 78 9.59 -13.04 9.72
C TYR A 78 8.53 -11.94 9.79
N VAL A 79 7.95 -11.72 10.98
CA VAL A 79 6.93 -10.70 11.20
C VAL A 79 7.55 -9.31 11.16
N VAL A 80 8.69 -9.11 11.84
CA VAL A 80 9.39 -7.82 11.87
C VAL A 80 9.88 -7.42 10.48
N THR A 81 10.56 -8.32 9.76
CA THR A 81 11.02 -8.02 8.38
C THR A 81 9.86 -7.68 7.46
N ALA A 82 8.77 -8.45 7.53
CA ALA A 82 7.59 -8.18 6.74
C ALA A 82 6.94 -6.84 7.11
N GLY A 83 6.83 -6.55 8.41
CA GLY A 83 6.29 -5.28 8.91
C GLY A 83 7.10 -4.07 8.43
N LEU A 84 8.42 -4.13 8.51
CA LEU A 84 9.31 -3.07 8.01
C LEU A 84 9.18 -2.87 6.50
N LEU A 85 9.12 -3.96 5.72
CA LEU A 85 8.86 -3.87 4.28
C LEU A 85 7.48 -3.26 4.00
N GLY A 86 6.46 -3.68 4.75
CA GLY A 86 5.11 -3.12 4.65
C GLY A 86 5.09 -1.61 4.94
N ALA A 87 5.83 -1.18 5.96
CA ALA A 87 5.99 0.24 6.28
C ALA A 87 6.62 1.03 5.13
N CYS A 88 7.69 0.52 4.52
CA CYS A 88 8.31 1.15 3.35
C CYS A 88 7.37 1.20 2.13
N VAL A 89 6.53 0.17 1.96
CA VAL A 89 5.55 0.09 0.86
C VAL A 89 4.52 1.21 0.98
N LEU A 90 3.86 1.34 2.14
CA LEU A 90 2.83 2.38 2.30
C LEU A 90 3.42 3.77 2.43
N PHE A 91 4.62 3.91 3.03
CA PHE A 91 5.39 5.15 3.00
C PHE A 91 5.52 5.66 1.56
N SER A 92 6.00 4.78 0.66
CA SER A 92 6.23 5.15 -0.74
C SER A 92 4.93 5.46 -1.47
N LEU A 93 3.88 4.67 -1.25
CA LEU A 93 2.59 4.87 -1.90
C LEU A 93 1.92 6.17 -1.46
N VAL A 94 1.79 6.39 -0.15
CA VAL A 94 1.13 7.59 0.40
C VAL A 94 1.97 8.82 0.12
N GLY A 95 3.28 8.78 0.38
CA GLY A 95 4.18 9.91 0.11
C GLY A 95 4.16 10.32 -1.36
N CYS A 96 4.25 9.36 -2.28
CA CYS A 96 4.23 9.66 -3.71
C CYS A 96 2.88 10.27 -4.14
N PHE A 97 1.77 9.59 -3.87
CA PHE A 97 0.46 10.03 -4.38
C PHE A 97 -0.08 11.29 -3.70
N THR A 98 0.31 11.57 -2.46
CA THR A 98 -0.06 12.84 -1.81
C THR A 98 0.64 14.01 -2.48
N TYR A 99 1.94 13.92 -2.68
CA TYR A 99 2.73 15.07 -3.14
C TYR A 99 2.86 15.18 -4.65
N VAL A 100 2.69 14.10 -5.42
CA VAL A 100 2.54 14.21 -6.88
C VAL A 100 1.27 14.95 -7.26
N ASN A 101 0.18 14.81 -6.49
CA ASN A 101 -1.03 15.59 -6.72
C ASN A 101 -0.79 17.09 -6.54
N LEU A 102 -0.07 17.50 -5.49
CA LEU A 102 0.30 18.90 -5.30
C LEU A 102 1.21 19.40 -6.43
N HIS A 103 2.16 18.56 -6.88
CA HIS A 103 3.02 18.88 -8.00
C HIS A 103 2.26 19.04 -9.32
N LEU A 104 1.25 18.21 -9.55
CA LEU A 104 0.43 18.29 -10.77
C LEU A 104 -0.68 19.33 -10.70
N ALA A 105 -1.04 19.81 -9.50
CA ALA A 105 -1.93 20.96 -9.32
C ALA A 105 -1.24 22.29 -9.61
N ASP A 106 0.09 22.36 -9.39
CA ASP A 106 0.91 23.55 -9.65
C ASP A 106 1.28 23.66 -11.15
N ALA A 107 1.76 24.85 -11.55
CA ALA A 107 2.34 25.05 -12.88
C ALA A 107 3.55 24.08 -13.11
N PRO A 108 3.75 23.57 -14.32
CA PRO A 108 3.09 23.88 -15.59
C PRO A 108 1.80 23.06 -15.85
N TYR A 109 1.43 22.10 -15.01
CA TYR A 109 0.35 21.14 -15.29
C TYR A 109 -1.04 21.73 -15.01
N ASN A 110 -1.22 22.42 -13.90
CA ASN A 110 -2.47 23.09 -13.48
C ASN A 110 -3.70 22.17 -13.58
N LEU A 111 -3.59 20.91 -13.10
CA LEU A 111 -4.70 19.98 -13.14
C LEU A 111 -5.79 20.37 -12.13
N SER A 112 -7.05 20.27 -12.55
CA SER A 112 -8.22 20.40 -11.69
C SER A 112 -8.37 19.21 -10.73
N SER A 113 -9.25 19.34 -9.73
CA SER A 113 -9.55 18.25 -8.77
C SER A 113 -10.01 16.98 -9.45
N ALA A 114 -10.85 17.05 -10.49
CA ALA A 114 -11.24 15.88 -11.28
C ALA A 114 -10.05 15.33 -12.10
N GLY A 115 -9.21 16.20 -12.66
CA GLY A 115 -7.97 15.81 -13.33
C GLY A 115 -7.06 15.01 -12.41
N LEU A 116 -6.84 15.49 -11.19
CA LEU A 116 -6.07 14.80 -10.15
C LEU A 116 -6.74 13.49 -9.71
N ALA A 117 -8.07 13.47 -9.58
CA ALA A 117 -8.81 12.26 -9.26
C ALA A 117 -8.64 11.17 -10.34
N ASN A 118 -8.58 11.56 -11.61
CA ASN A 118 -8.33 10.64 -12.72
C ASN A 118 -6.94 9.99 -12.65
N ILE A 119 -5.92 10.67 -12.11
CA ILE A 119 -4.58 10.09 -11.90
C ILE A 119 -4.65 8.84 -11.01
N PHE A 120 -5.58 8.80 -10.04
CA PHE A 120 -5.76 7.61 -9.20
C PHE A 120 -6.26 6.37 -9.95
N ALA A 121 -6.72 6.50 -11.20
CA ALA A 121 -7.01 5.33 -12.06
C ALA A 121 -5.77 4.42 -12.24
N VAL A 122 -4.57 4.95 -12.07
CA VAL A 122 -3.33 4.17 -12.02
C VAL A 122 -3.39 3.08 -10.94
N TYR A 123 -4.14 3.26 -9.84
CA TYR A 123 -4.32 2.22 -8.83
C TYR A 123 -4.98 0.96 -9.35
N LEU A 124 -5.80 1.06 -10.40
CA LEU A 124 -6.46 -0.10 -11.01
C LEU A 124 -5.46 -1.12 -11.56
N ILE A 125 -4.21 -0.70 -11.83
CA ILE A 125 -3.14 -1.62 -12.18
C ILE A 125 -2.92 -2.67 -11.08
N GLY A 126 -3.12 -2.31 -9.81
CA GLY A 126 -3.03 -3.22 -8.67
C GLY A 126 -4.04 -4.36 -8.72
N VAL A 127 -5.24 -4.14 -9.29
CA VAL A 127 -6.27 -5.18 -9.47
C VAL A 127 -5.78 -6.26 -10.42
N VAL A 128 -5.05 -5.88 -11.47
CA VAL A 128 -4.49 -6.79 -12.49
C VAL A 128 -3.17 -7.41 -12.00
N VAL A 129 -2.29 -6.58 -11.46
CA VAL A 129 -0.94 -7.01 -11.06
C VAL A 129 -0.96 -7.95 -9.86
N THR A 130 -1.87 -7.78 -8.90
CA THR A 130 -1.90 -8.58 -7.67
C THR A 130 -2.14 -10.08 -7.91
N PRO A 131 -3.12 -10.51 -8.74
CA PRO A 131 -3.27 -11.92 -9.10
C PRO A 131 -2.05 -12.49 -9.84
N ILE A 132 -1.49 -11.74 -10.78
CA ILE A 132 -0.30 -12.13 -11.55
C ILE A 132 0.90 -12.28 -10.61
N ALA A 133 1.09 -11.33 -9.69
CA ALA A 133 2.14 -11.39 -8.69
C ALA A 133 2.07 -12.66 -7.84
N SER A 134 0.87 -13.10 -7.46
CA SER A 134 0.69 -14.32 -6.67
C SER A 134 1.26 -15.55 -7.38
N SER A 135 1.08 -15.67 -8.68
CA SER A 135 1.62 -16.77 -9.51
C SER A 135 3.16 -16.68 -9.61
N LEU A 136 3.68 -15.47 -9.80
CA LEU A 136 5.13 -15.24 -9.87
C LEU A 136 5.82 -15.46 -8.52
N ILE A 137 5.18 -15.08 -7.42
CA ILE A 137 5.67 -15.32 -6.06
C ILE A 137 5.75 -16.84 -5.78
N ALA A 138 4.73 -17.61 -6.20
CA ALA A 138 4.74 -19.07 -6.07
C ALA A 138 5.89 -19.69 -6.86
N LYS A 139 6.20 -19.18 -8.05
CA LYS A 139 7.23 -19.71 -8.95
C LYS A 139 8.65 -19.28 -8.53
N TYR A 140 8.87 -18.03 -8.18
CA TYR A 140 10.21 -17.47 -7.97
C TYR A 140 10.54 -17.18 -6.50
N GLY A 141 9.56 -17.31 -5.61
CA GLY A 141 9.68 -17.04 -4.17
C GLY A 141 9.55 -15.56 -3.81
N ALA A 142 9.02 -15.30 -2.61
CA ALA A 142 8.73 -13.95 -2.12
C ALA A 142 9.98 -13.05 -2.07
N ALA A 143 11.12 -13.55 -1.59
CA ALA A 143 12.34 -12.75 -1.44
C ALA A 143 12.90 -12.21 -2.76
N ARG A 144 12.83 -13.00 -3.85
CA ARG A 144 13.27 -12.55 -5.18
C ARG A 144 12.28 -11.53 -5.73
N MET A 145 10.98 -11.81 -5.59
CA MET A 145 9.92 -10.93 -6.10
C MET A 145 9.93 -9.56 -5.42
N VAL A 146 10.14 -9.48 -4.10
CA VAL A 146 10.28 -8.20 -3.38
C VAL A 146 11.43 -7.38 -3.95
N ARG A 147 12.62 -7.98 -4.13
CA ARG A 147 13.79 -7.26 -4.67
C ARG A 147 13.53 -6.67 -6.05
N VAL A 148 13.00 -7.48 -6.95
CA VAL A 148 12.67 -7.04 -8.32
C VAL A 148 11.60 -5.96 -8.28
N ALA A 149 10.56 -6.14 -7.47
CA ALA A 149 9.45 -5.21 -7.36
C ALA A 149 9.87 -3.83 -6.78
N VAL A 150 10.76 -3.83 -5.78
CA VAL A 150 11.31 -2.57 -5.25
C VAL A 150 12.13 -1.84 -6.32
N LEU A 151 12.94 -2.54 -7.10
CA LEU A 151 13.69 -1.92 -8.22
C LEU A 151 12.74 -1.34 -9.28
N ILE A 152 11.67 -2.05 -9.62
CA ILE A 152 10.62 -1.53 -10.53
C ILE A 152 10.00 -0.26 -9.94
N SER A 153 9.68 -0.27 -8.65
CA SER A 153 9.12 0.91 -7.97
C SER A 153 10.10 2.09 -7.97
N MET A 154 11.39 1.86 -7.69
CA MET A 154 12.43 2.89 -7.75
C MET A 154 12.53 3.51 -9.14
N MET A 155 12.52 2.67 -10.19
CA MET A 155 12.53 3.15 -11.57
C MET A 155 11.29 4.01 -11.85
N GLY A 156 10.11 3.58 -11.42
CA GLY A 156 8.88 4.38 -11.53
C GLY A 156 9.00 5.74 -10.85
N VAL A 157 9.51 5.78 -9.62
CA VAL A 157 9.72 7.06 -8.89
C VAL A 157 10.68 7.98 -9.64
N LEU A 158 11.81 7.46 -10.18
CA LEU A 158 12.75 8.26 -10.99
C LEU A 158 12.11 8.81 -12.28
N MET A 159 11.29 8.00 -12.93
CA MET A 159 10.59 8.41 -14.15
C MET A 159 9.59 9.55 -13.92
N THR A 160 9.09 9.75 -12.68
CA THR A 160 8.19 10.88 -12.36
C THR A 160 8.86 12.26 -12.45
N LEU A 161 10.18 12.32 -12.59
CA LEU A 161 10.91 13.56 -12.85
C LEU A 161 10.80 14.04 -14.31
N ALA A 162 10.23 13.24 -15.19
CA ALA A 162 9.99 13.62 -16.58
C ALA A 162 8.92 14.71 -16.66
N ALA A 163 9.12 15.68 -17.55
CA ALA A 163 8.20 16.80 -17.74
C ALA A 163 6.84 16.41 -18.37
N PRO A 164 6.76 15.51 -19.38
CA PRO A 164 5.47 15.17 -19.98
C PRO A 164 4.55 14.43 -19.04
N ILE A 165 3.31 14.90 -18.85
CA ILE A 165 2.31 14.29 -17.96
C ILE A 165 2.02 12.81 -18.29
N SER A 166 2.04 12.45 -19.57
CA SER A 166 1.88 11.06 -20.01
C SER A 166 2.96 10.15 -19.45
N LEU A 167 4.22 10.62 -19.38
CA LEU A 167 5.31 9.89 -18.76
C LEU A 167 5.18 9.83 -17.25
N VAL A 168 4.66 10.87 -16.59
CA VAL A 168 4.37 10.87 -15.15
C VAL A 168 3.30 9.81 -14.84
N ILE A 169 2.25 9.71 -15.64
CA ILE A 169 1.19 8.69 -15.46
C ILE A 169 1.77 7.28 -15.62
N VAL A 170 2.57 7.03 -16.65
CA VAL A 170 3.26 5.75 -16.84
C VAL A 170 4.21 5.46 -15.68
N ALA A 171 4.95 6.46 -15.22
CA ALA A 171 5.86 6.35 -14.09
C ALA A 171 5.14 5.93 -12.80
N LEU A 172 3.98 6.54 -12.52
CA LEU A 172 3.12 6.17 -11.38
C LEU A 172 2.57 4.73 -11.53
N ALA A 173 2.25 4.30 -12.74
CA ALA A 173 1.84 2.92 -13.02
C ALA A 173 2.97 1.92 -12.75
N VAL A 174 4.19 2.22 -13.18
CA VAL A 174 5.39 1.40 -12.93
C VAL A 174 5.69 1.35 -11.43
N MET A 175 5.69 2.49 -10.76
CA MET A 175 5.90 2.57 -9.31
C MET A 175 4.85 1.76 -8.55
N SER A 176 3.56 1.93 -8.86
CA SER A 176 2.45 1.22 -8.23
C SER A 176 2.53 -0.29 -8.46
N THR A 177 2.97 -0.73 -9.64
CA THR A 177 3.21 -2.14 -9.96
C THR A 177 4.22 -2.74 -8.98
N GLY A 178 5.36 -2.08 -8.76
CA GLY A 178 6.37 -2.52 -7.80
C GLY A 178 5.83 -2.57 -6.36
N VAL A 179 5.07 -1.55 -5.95
CA VAL A 179 4.45 -1.47 -4.63
C VAL A 179 3.48 -2.64 -4.39
N PHE A 180 2.56 -2.90 -5.32
CA PHE A 180 1.55 -3.96 -5.16
C PHE A 180 2.15 -5.37 -5.21
N ILE A 181 3.19 -5.60 -6.02
CA ILE A 181 3.94 -6.86 -6.01
C ILE A 181 4.64 -7.04 -4.66
N THR A 182 5.30 -6.00 -4.14
CA THR A 182 5.99 -6.05 -2.84
C THR A 182 5.01 -6.34 -1.72
N GLN A 183 3.86 -5.68 -1.69
CA GLN A 183 2.79 -5.91 -0.71
C GLN A 183 2.31 -7.36 -0.74
N SER A 184 1.97 -7.88 -1.93
CA SER A 184 1.50 -9.26 -2.12
C SER A 184 2.54 -10.29 -1.68
N ALA A 185 3.82 -10.05 -2.03
CA ALA A 185 4.92 -10.93 -1.66
C ALA A 185 5.16 -10.95 -0.15
N THR A 186 5.06 -9.80 0.50
CA THR A 186 5.28 -9.64 1.94
C THR A 186 4.17 -10.32 2.76
N ILE A 187 2.91 -10.16 2.36
CA ILE A 187 1.77 -10.85 2.98
C ILE A 187 1.91 -12.36 2.81
N THR A 188 2.26 -12.82 1.62
CA THR A 188 2.50 -14.25 1.34
C THR A 188 3.65 -14.78 2.18
N TYR A 189 4.71 -14.00 2.37
CA TYR A 189 5.86 -14.38 3.21
C TYR A 189 5.46 -14.64 4.67
N ILE A 190 4.59 -13.80 5.26
CA ILE A 190 4.02 -14.04 6.59
C ILE A 190 3.18 -15.32 6.59
N ALA A 191 2.27 -15.47 5.63
CA ALA A 191 1.34 -16.59 5.58
C ALA A 191 2.05 -17.96 5.50
N VAL A 192 3.21 -18.00 4.85
CA VAL A 192 4.01 -19.25 4.71
C VAL A 192 4.86 -19.52 5.96
N ASN A 193 5.42 -18.49 6.60
CA ASN A 193 6.42 -18.65 7.66
C ASN A 193 5.84 -18.62 9.07
N VAL A 194 4.65 -18.03 9.26
CA VAL A 194 4.00 -17.96 10.57
C VAL A 194 2.91 -19.01 10.65
N LYS A 195 3.08 -20.01 11.54
CA LYS A 195 2.11 -21.10 11.72
C LYS A 195 1.08 -20.81 12.80
N GLU A 196 1.51 -20.21 13.91
CA GLU A 196 0.68 -19.88 15.07
C GLU A 196 0.35 -18.39 15.08
N GLY A 197 -0.82 -18.03 15.60
CA GLY A 197 -1.22 -16.62 15.78
C GLY A 197 -1.19 -15.78 14.49
N ARG A 198 -1.53 -16.36 13.34
CA ARG A 198 -1.47 -15.69 12.02
C ARG A 198 -2.27 -14.39 11.97
N SER A 199 -3.41 -14.35 12.67
CA SER A 199 -4.24 -13.15 12.72
C SER A 199 -3.50 -11.99 13.40
N LEU A 200 -2.85 -12.26 14.54
CA LEU A 200 -2.05 -11.27 15.26
C LEU A 200 -0.82 -10.83 14.45
N ALA A 201 -0.13 -11.78 13.80
CA ALA A 201 1.01 -11.45 12.93
C ALA A 201 0.60 -10.56 11.75
N SER A 202 -0.55 -10.82 11.14
CA SER A 202 -1.11 -9.97 10.09
C SER A 202 -1.54 -8.60 10.63
N GLY A 203 -2.11 -8.54 11.84
CA GLY A 203 -2.44 -7.29 12.52
C GLY A 203 -1.20 -6.42 12.76
N LEU A 204 -0.10 -7.01 13.24
CA LEU A 204 1.18 -6.33 13.42
C LEU A 204 1.78 -5.83 12.10
N TYR A 205 1.66 -6.62 11.05
CA TYR A 205 2.05 -6.18 9.70
C TYR A 205 1.28 -4.94 9.26
N TYR A 206 -0.06 -4.97 9.38
CA TYR A 206 -0.89 -3.81 8.99
C TYR A 206 -0.67 -2.60 9.88
N MET A 207 -0.41 -2.79 11.18
CA MET A 207 -0.02 -1.70 12.08
C MET A 207 1.26 -1.03 11.58
N ALA A 208 2.32 -1.79 11.32
CA ALA A 208 3.56 -1.26 10.77
C ALA A 208 3.35 -0.59 9.40
N TYR A 209 2.54 -1.20 8.54
CA TYR A 209 2.17 -0.71 7.22
C TYR A 209 1.55 0.70 7.31
N TYR A 210 0.52 0.89 8.16
CA TYR A 210 -0.14 2.19 8.31
C TYR A 210 0.73 3.23 9.02
N ILE A 211 1.53 2.83 10.01
CA ILE A 211 2.55 3.71 10.62
C ILE A 211 3.51 4.22 9.54
N GLY A 212 3.98 3.33 8.66
CA GLY A 212 4.83 3.70 7.53
C GLY A 212 4.18 4.72 6.62
N GLY A 213 2.88 4.56 6.30
CA GLY A 213 2.13 5.54 5.52
C GLY A 213 2.01 6.91 6.18
N SER A 214 1.77 6.94 7.48
CA SER A 214 1.71 8.20 8.25
C SER A 214 3.05 8.91 8.27
N ILE A 215 4.14 8.17 8.50
CA ILE A 215 5.51 8.71 8.43
C ILE A 215 5.81 9.19 6.99
N GLY A 216 5.34 8.47 5.97
CA GLY A 216 5.50 8.83 4.57
C GLY A 216 4.83 10.16 4.21
N ALA A 217 3.59 10.36 4.65
CA ALA A 217 2.90 11.62 4.47
C ALA A 217 3.66 12.78 5.14
N TRP A 218 4.11 12.59 6.37
CA TRP A 218 4.83 13.62 7.13
C TRP A 218 6.22 13.92 6.54
N ALA A 219 7.06 12.89 6.32
CA ALA A 219 8.43 13.07 5.85
C ALA A 219 8.49 13.64 4.41
N CYS A 220 7.64 13.12 3.51
CA CYS A 220 7.52 13.67 2.17
C CYS A 220 6.97 15.10 2.19
N GLY A 221 6.14 15.47 3.18
CA GLY A 221 5.68 16.85 3.37
C GLY A 221 6.79 17.81 3.71
N LEU A 222 7.65 17.43 4.63
CA LEU A 222 8.84 18.22 4.96
C LEU A 222 9.77 18.37 3.75
N ALA A 223 9.98 17.30 3.01
CA ALA A 223 10.80 17.32 1.80
C ALA A 223 10.18 18.20 0.71
N TYR A 224 8.87 18.09 0.49
CA TYR A 224 8.15 18.93 -0.49
C TYR A 224 8.18 20.41 -0.14
N ALA A 225 8.07 20.76 1.14
CA ALA A 225 8.17 22.15 1.60
C ALA A 225 9.56 22.76 1.33
N GLN A 226 10.63 21.97 1.37
CA GLN A 226 12.00 22.44 1.16
C GLN A 226 12.41 22.50 -0.31
N GLY A 227 12.07 21.49 -1.11
CA GLY A 227 12.57 21.38 -2.47
C GLY A 227 11.54 20.81 -3.45
N LYS A 228 10.23 21.01 -3.16
CA LYS A 228 9.12 20.60 -4.02
C LYS A 228 9.23 19.09 -4.38
N TRP A 229 8.82 18.73 -5.60
CA TRP A 229 8.76 17.34 -6.06
C TRP A 229 10.11 16.63 -6.04
N LEU A 230 11.19 17.32 -6.39
CA LEU A 230 12.52 16.72 -6.45
C LEU A 230 12.98 16.14 -5.10
N TYR A 231 12.80 16.89 -4.01
CA TYR A 231 13.19 16.41 -2.67
C TYR A 231 12.27 15.30 -2.18
N THR A 232 11.00 15.32 -2.57
CA THR A 232 10.08 14.21 -2.33
C THR A 232 10.57 12.93 -3.00
N VAL A 233 11.00 13.00 -4.27
CA VAL A 233 11.59 11.87 -5.00
C VAL A 233 12.82 11.33 -4.29
N TYR A 234 13.73 12.19 -3.81
CA TYR A 234 14.91 11.73 -3.05
C TYR A 234 14.51 11.00 -1.77
N THR A 235 13.51 11.50 -1.04
CA THR A 235 12.99 10.87 0.18
C THR A 235 12.38 9.51 -0.12
N LEU A 236 11.60 9.40 -1.19
CA LEU A 236 11.00 8.14 -1.63
C LEU A 236 12.07 7.11 -2.03
N LEU A 237 13.09 7.53 -2.79
CA LEU A 237 14.19 6.67 -3.18
C LEU A 237 15.00 6.19 -1.97
N ALA A 238 15.27 7.06 -1.01
CA ALA A 238 15.98 6.69 0.23
C ALA A 238 15.25 5.56 0.97
N VAL A 239 13.92 5.67 1.13
CA VAL A 239 13.11 4.62 1.79
C VAL A 239 13.04 3.35 0.95
N GLN A 240 13.00 3.45 -0.38
CA GLN A 240 13.04 2.27 -1.25
C GLN A 240 14.41 1.56 -1.23
N VAL A 241 15.51 2.30 -1.07
CA VAL A 241 16.84 1.72 -0.82
C VAL A 241 16.83 0.97 0.51
N ILE A 242 16.27 1.54 1.58
CA ILE A 242 16.10 0.86 2.87
C ILE A 242 15.27 -0.42 2.68
N ALA A 243 14.16 -0.37 1.95
CA ALA A 243 13.35 -1.54 1.64
C ALA A 243 14.16 -2.62 0.89
N LEU A 244 15.00 -2.22 -0.05
CA LEU A 244 15.87 -3.13 -0.79
C LEU A 244 16.91 -3.80 0.13
N LEU A 245 17.54 -3.05 1.03
CA LEU A 245 18.45 -3.57 2.04
C LEU A 245 17.74 -4.57 2.97
N ILE A 246 16.55 -4.23 3.46
CA ILE A 246 15.73 -5.15 4.26
C ILE A 246 15.40 -6.42 3.46
N ALA A 247 15.09 -6.31 2.16
CA ALA A 247 14.80 -7.46 1.31
C ALA A 247 16.03 -8.34 1.05
N PHE A 248 17.23 -7.77 1.03
CA PHE A 248 18.47 -8.55 0.86
C PHE A 248 18.88 -9.27 2.13
N PHE A 249 18.85 -8.60 3.28
CA PHE A 249 19.38 -9.11 4.54
C PHE A 249 18.31 -9.74 5.44
N GLY A 250 17.06 -9.30 5.34
CA GLY A 250 15.96 -9.73 6.20
C GLY A 250 15.18 -10.93 5.67
N LEU A 251 14.96 -11.00 4.35
CA LEU A 251 14.18 -12.09 3.76
C LEU A 251 15.04 -13.33 3.54
N ILE A 252 14.69 -14.40 4.26
CA ILE A 252 15.33 -15.69 4.09
C ILE A 252 14.82 -16.33 2.78
N LYS A 253 15.74 -16.87 1.99
CA LYS A 253 15.38 -17.70 0.84
C LYS A 253 14.75 -18.99 1.33
N ILE A 254 13.44 -19.16 1.11
CA ILE A 254 12.80 -20.46 1.30
C ILE A 254 12.99 -21.22 -0.01
N PRO A 255 13.54 -22.45 0.01
CA PRO A 255 13.59 -23.25 -1.19
C PRO A 255 12.17 -23.50 -1.69
N VAL A 256 11.91 -23.09 -2.93
CA VAL A 256 10.66 -23.42 -3.61
C VAL A 256 10.62 -24.94 -3.76
N LYS A 257 9.67 -25.60 -3.08
CA LYS A 257 9.42 -27.03 -3.36
C LYS A 257 9.01 -27.13 -4.82
N ARG A 258 9.88 -27.77 -5.61
CA ARG A 258 9.55 -28.19 -6.97
C ARG A 258 8.48 -29.26 -6.97
#